data_fdbb363066981db5a731af79c20e6f7c
#
_entry.id   fdbb363066981db5a731af79c20e6f7c
#
_cell.length_a   1.000
_cell.length_b   1.000
_cell.length_c   1.000
_cell.angle_alpha   90.00
_cell.angle_beta   90.00
_cell.angle_gamma   90.00
#
_symmetry.space_group_name_H-M   'P 1'
#
loop_
_entity.id
_entity.type
_entity.pdbx_description
1 polymer ?
#
loop_
_entity_poly.entity_id
_entity_poly.type
_entity_poly.pdbx_seq_one_letter_code
_entity_poly.pdbx_strand_id
1 'polypeptide(L)'
;PLPNPTSTKPVATSIGLLLWAILICLTIPAPGHAQVAEICANGIDDDGDTLIDCDDPDCNFPLFPDGSYGNSNSFGVALGDLDGDGDLDAWVANDNQANRVWINQGGDQGGTPGTYADSGQALGNSQSYGVALGDLDGDGDLDAWVTNRNNQPNRVWINQGGDQGGTPGTYADSGQALGNSSS
;
A
#
# COMPACT_ATOMS: atom_id res chain seq x y z
N PRO A 1 -41.32 62.05 -22.63
CA PRO A 1 -39.94 61.57 -22.57
C PRO A 1 -39.29 62.19 -21.34
N LEU A 2 -38.87 61.36 -20.41
CA LEU A 2 -38.18 61.76 -19.18
C LEU A 2 -36.68 61.86 -19.37
N PRO A 3 -35.97 62.77 -18.79
CA PRO A 3 -34.52 62.89 -18.91
C PRO A 3 -33.80 61.96 -17.92
N ASN A 4 -32.70 61.45 -18.35
CA ASN A 4 -31.78 60.52 -17.68
C ASN A 4 -30.94 61.24 -16.60
N PRO A 5 -30.78 60.74 -15.39
CA PRO A 5 -29.90 61.36 -14.40
C PRO A 5 -28.45 60.96 -14.63
N THR A 6 -27.62 61.96 -14.68
CA THR A 6 -26.14 61.90 -14.81
C THR A 6 -25.51 61.33 -13.56
N SER A 7 -24.71 60.28 -13.74
CA SER A 7 -23.84 59.67 -12.73
C SER A 7 -22.57 60.54 -12.51
N THR A 8 -22.42 61.10 -11.33
CA THR A 8 -21.18 61.73 -10.88
C THR A 8 -20.38 60.71 -10.09
N LYS A 9 -19.17 60.40 -10.58
CA LYS A 9 -18.16 59.64 -9.84
C LYS A 9 -17.49 60.52 -8.77
N PRO A 10 -17.27 60.02 -7.55
CA PRO A 10 -16.40 60.72 -6.61
C PRO A 10 -14.92 60.46 -6.92
N VAL A 11 -14.15 61.51 -6.90
CA VAL A 11 -12.69 61.50 -6.99
C VAL A 11 -12.14 61.13 -5.59
N ALA A 12 -11.45 60.01 -5.49
CA ALA A 12 -10.76 59.62 -4.26
C ALA A 12 -9.37 60.26 -4.23
N THR A 13 -9.15 61.11 -3.26
CA THR A 13 -7.86 61.71 -2.91
C THR A 13 -7.03 60.71 -2.11
N SER A 14 -5.82 60.47 -2.58
CA SER A 14 -4.79 59.67 -1.93
C SER A 14 -4.30 60.35 -0.63
N ILE A 15 -4.39 59.67 0.50
CA ILE A 15 -3.51 59.90 1.65
C ILE A 15 -2.92 58.55 2.03
N GLY A 16 -1.59 58.45 1.87
CA GLY A 16 -0.83 57.28 2.23
C GLY A 16 -0.72 57.12 3.74
N LEU A 17 -0.98 55.93 4.21
CA LEU A 17 -0.42 55.41 5.46
C LEU A 17 0.03 53.97 5.20
N LEU A 18 1.35 53.77 5.23
CA LEU A 18 1.98 52.47 5.31
C LEU A 18 1.62 51.85 6.67
N LEU A 19 0.67 50.98 6.69
CA LEU A 19 0.47 50.05 7.80
C LEU A 19 0.93 48.68 7.33
N TRP A 20 2.02 48.21 7.90
CA TRP A 20 2.46 46.83 7.84
C TRP A 20 1.40 45.99 8.53
N ALA A 21 0.47 45.46 7.77
CA ALA A 21 -0.41 44.39 8.24
C ALA A 21 0.39 43.10 8.15
N ILE A 22 0.91 42.66 9.30
CA ILE A 22 1.32 41.28 9.51
C ILE A 22 0.05 40.43 9.34
N LEU A 23 -0.10 39.82 8.17
CA LEU A 23 -1.13 38.83 7.91
C LEU A 23 -0.74 37.58 8.69
N ILE A 24 -1.15 37.53 9.96
CA ILE A 24 -1.19 36.27 10.69
C ILE A 24 -2.28 35.47 10.01
N CYS A 25 -1.87 34.51 9.16
CA CYS A 25 -2.74 33.49 8.65
C CYS A 25 -3.16 32.62 9.85
N LEU A 26 -4.21 33.04 10.56
CA LEU A 26 -4.92 32.15 11.47
C LEU A 26 -5.62 31.14 10.57
N THR A 27 -5.03 29.99 10.38
CA THR A 27 -5.73 28.81 9.88
C THR A 27 -6.74 28.42 10.96
N ILE A 28 -7.96 28.91 10.81
CA ILE A 28 -9.09 28.36 11.55
C ILE A 28 -9.31 26.98 10.91
N PRO A 29 -9.13 25.87 11.64
CA PRO A 29 -9.54 24.60 11.09
C PRO A 29 -11.04 24.69 10.80
N ALA A 30 -11.42 24.44 9.56
CA ALA A 30 -12.82 24.31 9.18
C ALA A 30 -13.46 23.23 10.08
N PRO A 31 -14.73 23.40 10.51
CA PRO A 31 -15.41 22.40 11.33
C PRO A 31 -15.43 21.08 10.54
N GLY A 32 -14.89 20.03 11.17
CA GLY A 32 -14.63 18.75 10.57
C GLY A 32 -15.79 18.23 9.70
N HIS A 33 -15.59 18.25 8.41
CA HIS A 33 -16.16 17.23 7.57
C HIS A 33 -15.38 15.98 7.91
N ALA A 34 -16.05 14.89 8.23
CA ALA A 34 -15.44 13.58 8.17
C ALA A 34 -14.90 13.48 6.72
N GLN A 35 -13.58 13.55 6.55
CA GLN A 35 -13.01 13.33 5.24
C GLN A 35 -13.41 11.91 4.84
N VAL A 36 -14.18 11.83 3.78
CA VAL A 36 -14.34 10.58 3.06
C VAL A 36 -12.96 10.36 2.44
N ALA A 37 -12.29 9.28 2.76
CA ALA A 37 -10.98 8.99 2.19
C ALA A 37 -11.13 8.81 0.69
N GLU A 38 -10.21 9.40 -0.08
CA GLU A 38 -10.14 9.20 -1.52
C GLU A 38 -9.88 7.71 -1.84
N ILE A 39 -10.63 7.15 -2.79
CA ILE A 39 -10.38 5.80 -3.32
C ILE A 39 -9.39 5.90 -4.47
N CYS A 40 -8.14 5.75 -4.18
CA CYS A 40 -7.05 5.89 -5.13
C CYS A 40 -7.13 4.91 -6.30
N ALA A 41 -6.76 5.35 -7.51
CA ALA A 41 -6.73 4.58 -8.76
C ALA A 41 -8.10 4.21 -9.37
N ASN A 42 -9.18 4.92 -9.03
CA ASN A 42 -10.49 4.74 -9.67
C ASN A 42 -10.87 5.84 -10.68
N GLY A 43 -10.09 6.93 -10.75
CA GLY A 43 -10.31 8.07 -11.64
C GLY A 43 -11.48 8.98 -11.23
N ILE A 44 -11.88 8.95 -9.97
CA ILE A 44 -13.00 9.73 -9.41
C ILE A 44 -12.49 10.53 -8.22
N ASP A 45 -12.90 11.77 -8.09
CA ASP A 45 -12.74 12.60 -6.90
C ASP A 45 -13.82 12.17 -5.87
N ASP A 46 -13.47 11.27 -4.94
CA ASP A 46 -14.43 10.68 -4.00
C ASP A 46 -14.63 11.54 -2.75
N ASP A 47 -13.69 12.40 -2.40
CA ASP A 47 -13.79 13.28 -1.24
C ASP A 47 -14.24 14.72 -1.58
N GLY A 48 -14.20 15.08 -2.86
CA GLY A 48 -14.76 16.33 -3.37
C GLY A 48 -13.84 17.54 -3.24
N ASP A 49 -12.52 17.32 -3.10
CA ASP A 49 -11.54 18.40 -2.99
C ASP A 49 -11.00 18.89 -4.35
N THR A 50 -11.40 18.23 -5.45
CA THR A 50 -11.03 18.50 -6.86
C THR A 50 -9.71 17.91 -7.32
N LEU A 51 -9.06 17.12 -6.51
CA LEU A 51 -7.92 16.31 -6.89
C LEU A 51 -8.39 14.88 -7.18
N ILE A 52 -7.64 14.13 -7.94
CA ILE A 52 -8.01 12.77 -8.38
C ILE A 52 -6.77 11.89 -8.28
N ASP A 53 -6.92 10.73 -7.62
CA ASP A 53 -5.90 9.68 -7.60
C ASP A 53 -4.49 10.19 -7.23
N CYS A 54 -3.51 9.99 -8.11
CA CYS A 54 -2.11 10.31 -7.85
C CYS A 54 -1.81 11.81 -7.66
N ASP A 55 -2.71 12.69 -8.06
CA ASP A 55 -2.57 14.14 -7.86
C ASP A 55 -3.15 14.59 -6.52
N ASP A 56 -3.85 13.70 -5.81
CA ASP A 56 -4.45 13.93 -4.51
C ASP A 56 -3.46 13.57 -3.38
N PRO A 57 -3.15 14.51 -2.46
CA PRO A 57 -2.30 14.20 -1.31
C PRO A 57 -2.95 13.23 -0.31
N ASP A 58 -4.28 13.05 -0.34
CA ASP A 58 -5.00 12.08 0.49
C ASP A 58 -4.93 10.68 -0.14
N CYS A 59 -4.58 10.58 -1.43
CA CYS A 59 -4.06 9.41 -2.09
C CYS A 59 -2.56 9.18 -1.86
N ASN A 60 -1.95 9.98 -1.03
CA ASN A 60 -0.65 9.62 -0.53
C ASN A 60 -0.83 8.44 0.41
N PHE A 61 -0.94 7.23 -0.19
CA PHE A 61 -0.79 6.00 0.57
C PHE A 61 0.42 6.21 1.47
N PRO A 62 0.27 6.19 2.77
CA PRO A 62 1.41 5.83 3.58
C PRO A 62 1.69 4.36 3.20
N LEU A 63 2.31 4.17 2.00
CA LEU A 63 2.87 2.86 1.65
C LEU A 63 3.67 2.32 2.83
N PHE A 64 3.98 3.21 3.78
CA PHE A 64 4.74 2.88 4.98
C PHE A 64 4.52 3.97 6.04
N PRO A 65 3.75 3.75 7.11
CA PRO A 65 3.59 4.73 8.21
C PRO A 65 4.93 5.20 8.81
N ASP A 66 6.02 4.51 8.53
CA ASP A 66 7.40 4.86 8.96
C ASP A 66 8.46 4.44 7.92
N GLY A 67 8.05 4.04 6.71
CA GLY A 67 8.95 3.75 5.61
C GLY A 67 9.78 2.46 5.75
N SER A 68 9.43 1.56 6.66
CA SER A 68 10.25 0.37 6.89
C SER A 68 9.40 -0.87 7.15
N TYR A 69 9.25 -1.75 6.14
CA TYR A 69 8.73 -3.10 6.33
C TYR A 69 9.87 -4.09 6.57
N GLY A 70 10.23 -4.26 7.85
CA GLY A 70 11.31 -5.15 8.28
C GLY A 70 12.71 -4.60 7.96
N ASN A 71 13.74 -5.26 8.48
CA ASN A 71 15.15 -4.92 8.33
C ASN A 71 15.89 -6.00 7.53
N SER A 72 15.20 -6.73 6.68
CA SER A 72 15.75 -7.85 5.94
C SER A 72 16.39 -7.41 4.62
N ASN A 73 17.41 -8.15 4.16
CA ASN A 73 17.92 -8.01 2.81
C ASN A 73 16.95 -8.71 1.85
N SER A 74 15.96 -7.99 1.37
CA SER A 74 14.94 -8.52 0.46
C SER A 74 15.40 -8.41 -0.98
N PHE A 75 15.27 -9.50 -1.75
CA PHE A 75 15.66 -9.57 -3.15
C PHE A 75 14.49 -9.83 -4.10
N GLY A 76 13.42 -10.40 -3.61
CA GLY A 76 12.23 -10.67 -4.41
C GLY A 76 10.95 -10.44 -3.62
N VAL A 77 9.94 -9.98 -4.32
CA VAL A 77 8.58 -9.85 -3.80
C VAL A 77 7.60 -10.36 -4.86
N ALA A 78 6.58 -11.07 -4.42
CA ALA A 78 5.43 -11.41 -5.24
C ALA A 78 4.16 -11.00 -4.49
N LEU A 79 3.22 -10.42 -5.23
CA LEU A 79 1.93 -9.98 -4.71
C LEU A 79 0.84 -10.95 -5.15
N GLY A 80 -0.09 -11.25 -4.27
CA GLY A 80 -1.24 -12.10 -4.53
C GLY A 80 -2.16 -12.10 -3.33
N ASP A 81 -3.40 -12.47 -3.54
CA ASP A 81 -4.36 -12.74 -2.47
C ASP A 81 -3.95 -14.07 -1.80
N LEU A 82 -3.26 -13.98 -0.67
CA LEU A 82 -2.65 -15.15 -0.02
C LEU A 82 -3.55 -15.76 1.04
N ASP A 83 -4.47 -14.99 1.61
CA ASP A 83 -5.39 -15.46 2.64
C ASP A 83 -6.84 -15.59 2.17
N GLY A 84 -7.12 -15.21 0.91
CA GLY A 84 -8.42 -15.43 0.27
C GLY A 84 -9.45 -14.34 0.55
N ASP A 85 -9.04 -13.16 1.01
CA ASP A 85 -9.94 -12.06 1.36
C ASP A 85 -10.20 -11.08 0.22
N GLY A 86 -9.48 -11.21 -0.90
CA GLY A 86 -9.67 -10.47 -2.15
C GLY A 86 -8.76 -9.28 -2.31
N ASP A 87 -7.89 -8.95 -1.35
CA ASP A 87 -6.87 -7.92 -1.53
C ASP A 87 -5.46 -8.51 -1.70
N LEU A 88 -4.49 -7.68 -2.08
CA LEU A 88 -3.16 -8.17 -2.42
C LEU A 88 -2.22 -8.14 -1.21
N ASP A 89 -1.74 -9.32 -0.83
CA ASP A 89 -0.70 -9.54 0.15
C ASP A 89 0.68 -9.60 -0.50
N ALA A 90 1.73 -9.67 0.32
CA ALA A 90 3.09 -9.75 -0.17
C ALA A 90 3.87 -10.92 0.42
N TRP A 91 4.43 -11.75 -0.46
CA TRP A 91 5.41 -12.77 -0.13
C TRP A 91 6.81 -12.27 -0.45
N VAL A 92 7.72 -12.19 0.54
CA VAL A 92 9.03 -11.55 0.42
C VAL A 92 10.16 -12.56 0.60
N ALA A 93 11.01 -12.66 -0.43
CA ALA A 93 12.22 -13.50 -0.43
C ALA A 93 13.42 -12.72 0.13
N ASN A 94 14.03 -13.24 1.20
CA ASN A 94 15.12 -12.62 1.92
C ASN A 94 16.44 -13.42 1.81
N ASP A 95 17.56 -12.71 1.72
CA ASP A 95 18.90 -13.30 1.66
C ASP A 95 19.45 -13.58 3.06
N ASN A 96 19.78 -14.84 3.35
CA ASN A 96 20.28 -15.30 4.65
C ASN A 96 19.37 -14.97 5.85
N GLN A 97 18.13 -14.74 5.60
CA GLN A 97 17.10 -14.45 6.62
C GLN A 97 15.83 -15.18 6.23
N ALA A 98 14.92 -15.37 7.19
CA ALA A 98 13.65 -15.98 6.89
C ALA A 98 12.85 -15.13 5.90
N ASN A 99 12.26 -15.79 4.91
CA ASN A 99 11.26 -15.17 4.05
C ASN A 99 10.02 -14.79 4.87
N ARG A 100 9.29 -13.78 4.43
CA ARG A 100 8.16 -13.22 5.16
C ARG A 100 6.92 -13.14 4.29
N VAL A 101 5.78 -13.27 4.95
CA VAL A 101 4.47 -12.97 4.41
C VAL A 101 3.92 -11.76 5.14
N TRP A 102 3.49 -10.77 4.38
CA TRP A 102 2.88 -9.54 4.87
C TRP A 102 1.44 -9.51 4.39
N ILE A 103 0.50 -9.51 5.33
CA ILE A 103 -0.93 -9.51 5.07
C ILE A 103 -1.43 -8.08 4.99
N ASN A 104 -2.09 -7.75 3.90
CA ASN A 104 -2.82 -6.50 3.73
C ASN A 104 -3.96 -6.46 4.76
N GLN A 105 -4.16 -5.32 5.39
CA GLN A 105 -5.13 -5.19 6.49
C GLN A 105 -6.49 -4.67 6.01
N GLY A 106 -6.69 -4.58 4.70
CA GLY A 106 -7.99 -4.32 4.11
C GLY A 106 -8.93 -5.52 4.23
N GLY A 107 -9.85 -5.66 3.32
CA GLY A 107 -10.71 -6.83 3.18
C GLY A 107 -11.32 -7.32 4.48
N ASP A 108 -11.22 -8.61 4.73
CA ASP A 108 -11.80 -9.28 5.90
C ASP A 108 -11.11 -8.93 7.22
N GLN A 109 -9.86 -8.41 7.20
CA GLN A 109 -9.15 -7.93 8.40
C GLN A 109 -9.78 -6.65 8.96
N GLY A 110 -10.59 -5.92 8.16
CA GLY A 110 -11.36 -4.75 8.58
C GLY A 110 -10.50 -3.54 8.96
N GLY A 111 -9.24 -3.53 8.57
CA GLY A 111 -8.31 -2.42 8.70
C GLY A 111 -8.30 -1.52 7.47
N THR A 112 -7.21 -0.79 7.26
CA THR A 112 -7.05 0.10 6.12
C THR A 112 -6.40 -0.64 4.96
N PRO A 113 -7.02 -0.68 3.77
CA PRO A 113 -6.41 -1.25 2.57
C PRO A 113 -5.04 -0.62 2.28
N GLY A 114 -4.07 -1.46 1.87
CA GLY A 114 -2.70 -1.03 1.59
C GLY A 114 -1.80 -0.88 2.82
N THR A 115 -2.32 -1.10 4.03
CA THR A 115 -1.48 -1.28 5.22
C THR A 115 -1.18 -2.76 5.43
N TYR A 116 0.08 -3.09 5.73
CA TYR A 116 0.51 -4.47 5.83
C TYR A 116 0.95 -4.82 7.24
N ALA A 117 0.61 -6.01 7.70
CA ALA A 117 1.08 -6.58 8.96
C ALA A 117 1.93 -7.83 8.69
N ASP A 118 3.03 -8.01 9.44
CA ASP A 118 3.82 -9.24 9.39
C ASP A 118 2.94 -10.40 9.91
N SER A 119 2.77 -11.45 9.10
CA SER A 119 2.05 -12.67 9.51
C SER A 119 2.74 -13.42 10.67
N GLY A 120 3.97 -13.02 11.02
CA GLY A 120 4.77 -13.68 12.05
C GLY A 120 5.47 -14.96 11.56
N GLN A 121 5.24 -15.40 10.33
CA GLN A 121 5.86 -16.60 9.78
C GLN A 121 7.34 -16.37 9.47
N ALA A 122 8.17 -17.36 9.75
CA ALA A 122 9.59 -17.39 9.42
C ALA A 122 9.85 -18.58 8.47
N LEU A 123 9.87 -18.29 7.16
CA LEU A 123 9.84 -19.30 6.11
C LEU A 123 11.25 -19.59 5.57
N GLY A 124 11.93 -20.55 6.21
CA GLY A 124 13.32 -20.90 5.87
C GLY A 124 14.31 -19.78 6.25
N ASN A 125 15.57 -19.98 5.88
CA ASN A 125 16.66 -19.02 6.09
C ASN A 125 17.74 -19.14 5.01
N SER A 126 17.34 -19.55 3.81
CA SER A 126 18.22 -19.69 2.65
C SER A 126 18.59 -18.33 2.08
N GLN A 127 19.53 -18.35 1.14
CA GLN A 127 19.85 -17.18 0.34
C GLN A 127 18.80 -17.01 -0.76
N SER A 128 17.60 -16.63 -0.37
CA SER A 128 16.48 -16.50 -1.30
C SER A 128 16.65 -15.27 -2.18
N TYR A 129 16.42 -15.44 -3.48
CA TYR A 129 16.66 -14.42 -4.49
C TYR A 129 15.39 -13.97 -5.21
N GLY A 130 14.44 -14.88 -5.39
CA GLY A 130 13.18 -14.58 -6.06
C GLY A 130 12.07 -15.48 -5.57
N VAL A 131 10.85 -15.04 -5.80
CA VAL A 131 9.64 -15.78 -5.50
C VAL A 131 8.64 -15.62 -6.65
N ALA A 132 7.90 -16.68 -6.93
CA ALA A 132 6.74 -16.68 -7.81
C ALA A 132 5.58 -17.35 -7.09
N LEU A 133 4.38 -16.81 -7.27
CA LEU A 133 3.15 -17.34 -6.71
C LEU A 133 2.35 -18.07 -7.78
N GLY A 134 1.63 -19.11 -7.39
CA GLY A 134 0.73 -19.87 -8.23
C GLY A 134 0.11 -21.01 -7.45
N ASP A 135 -1.05 -21.46 -7.86
CA ASP A 135 -1.67 -22.70 -7.36
C ASP A 135 -0.86 -23.89 -7.89
N LEU A 136 0.03 -24.45 -7.07
CA LEU A 136 0.98 -25.48 -7.48
C LEU A 136 0.48 -26.91 -7.20
N ASP A 137 -0.46 -27.08 -6.30
CA ASP A 137 -1.03 -28.38 -5.96
C ASP A 137 -2.49 -28.57 -6.42
N GLY A 138 -3.13 -27.49 -6.92
CA GLY A 138 -4.44 -27.55 -7.58
C GLY A 138 -5.62 -27.36 -6.64
N ASP A 139 -5.40 -26.77 -5.47
CA ASP A 139 -6.44 -26.59 -4.45
C ASP A 139 -7.11 -25.20 -4.49
N GLY A 140 -6.60 -24.28 -5.31
CA GLY A 140 -7.12 -22.93 -5.53
C GLY A 140 -6.42 -21.85 -4.74
N ASP A 141 -5.56 -22.18 -3.78
CA ASP A 141 -4.77 -21.23 -3.01
C ASP A 141 -3.42 -20.93 -3.68
N LEU A 142 -2.84 -19.76 -3.40
CA LEU A 142 -1.55 -19.39 -3.98
C LEU A 142 -0.39 -19.92 -3.14
N ASP A 143 0.37 -20.84 -3.74
CA ASP A 143 1.63 -21.35 -3.22
C ASP A 143 2.81 -20.51 -3.66
N ALA A 144 3.98 -20.73 -3.05
CA ALA A 144 5.18 -19.98 -3.36
C ALA A 144 6.33 -20.88 -3.85
N TRP A 145 6.84 -20.61 -5.05
CA TRP A 145 8.10 -21.15 -5.54
C TRP A 145 9.23 -20.17 -5.26
N VAL A 146 10.20 -20.55 -4.41
CA VAL A 146 11.32 -19.73 -4.02
C VAL A 146 12.61 -20.20 -4.67
N THR A 147 13.27 -19.28 -5.40
CA THR A 147 14.60 -19.53 -5.96
C THR A 147 15.66 -19.11 -4.96
N ASN A 148 16.63 -20.00 -4.76
CA ASN A 148 17.77 -19.78 -3.88
C ASN A 148 19.08 -19.75 -4.68
N ARG A 149 20.04 -18.95 -4.24
CA ARG A 149 21.37 -18.85 -4.84
C ARG A 149 22.43 -19.64 -4.07
N ASN A 150 23.68 -19.59 -4.56
CA ASN A 150 24.87 -20.16 -3.90
C ASN A 150 24.75 -21.66 -3.59
N ASN A 151 24.33 -22.44 -4.59
CA ASN A 151 24.18 -23.89 -4.50
C ASN A 151 23.17 -24.37 -3.45
N GLN A 152 22.25 -23.50 -3.03
CA GLN A 152 21.12 -23.92 -2.20
C GLN A 152 19.96 -24.35 -3.09
N PRO A 153 19.23 -25.42 -2.73
CA PRO A 153 18.09 -25.85 -3.53
C PRO A 153 16.95 -24.85 -3.47
N ASN A 154 16.25 -24.70 -4.57
CA ASN A 154 14.97 -23.99 -4.61
C ASN A 154 13.95 -24.72 -3.76
N ARG A 155 12.97 -24.00 -3.23
CA ARG A 155 11.93 -24.51 -2.33
C ARG A 155 10.53 -24.19 -2.85
N VAL A 156 9.62 -25.10 -2.55
CA VAL A 156 8.19 -24.89 -2.72
C VAL A 156 7.54 -24.83 -1.34
N TRP A 157 6.78 -23.81 -1.14
CA TRP A 157 6.02 -23.55 0.08
C TRP A 157 4.54 -23.66 -0.26
N ILE A 158 3.84 -24.59 0.38
CA ILE A 158 2.43 -24.83 0.15
C ILE A 158 1.59 -23.99 1.13
N ASN A 159 0.65 -23.25 0.59
CA ASN A 159 -0.38 -22.55 1.37
C ASN A 159 -1.24 -23.61 2.07
N GLN A 160 -1.57 -23.39 3.32
CA GLN A 160 -2.27 -24.38 4.15
C GLN A 160 -3.78 -24.14 4.20
N GLY A 161 -4.31 -23.23 3.40
CA GLY A 161 -5.73 -23.06 3.19
C GLY A 161 -6.34 -24.22 2.40
N GLY A 162 -7.43 -23.97 1.72
CA GLY A 162 -8.04 -24.90 0.77
C GLY A 162 -8.17 -26.33 1.26
N ASP A 163 -7.72 -27.26 0.46
CA ASP A 163 -7.80 -28.71 0.71
C ASP A 163 -6.93 -29.20 1.87
N GLN A 164 -5.88 -28.43 2.27
CA GLN A 164 -5.06 -28.74 3.44
C GLN A 164 -5.83 -28.52 4.75
N GLY A 165 -6.92 -27.72 4.73
CA GLY A 165 -7.81 -27.51 5.87
C GLY A 165 -7.19 -26.72 7.01
N GLY A 166 -6.09 -26.02 6.75
CA GLY A 166 -5.44 -25.08 7.65
C GLY A 166 -5.94 -23.65 7.47
N THR A 167 -5.12 -22.70 7.81
CA THR A 167 -5.46 -21.28 7.67
C THR A 167 -4.85 -20.72 6.38
N PRO A 168 -5.65 -20.14 5.47
CA PRO A 168 -5.14 -19.47 4.29
C PRO A 168 -4.09 -18.42 4.65
N GLY A 169 -3.07 -18.24 3.78
CA GLY A 169 -1.95 -17.32 4.05
C GLY A 169 -0.88 -17.90 4.98
N THR A 170 -1.05 -19.11 5.51
CA THR A 170 0.02 -19.82 6.25
C THR A 170 0.71 -20.84 5.34
N TYR A 171 2.02 -20.96 5.44
CA TYR A 171 2.82 -21.76 4.52
C TYR A 171 3.61 -22.85 5.21
N ALA A 172 3.67 -24.02 4.60
CA ALA A 172 4.52 -25.12 5.00
C ALA A 172 5.53 -25.48 3.90
N ASP A 173 6.76 -25.84 4.29
CA ASP A 173 7.76 -26.36 3.35
C ASP A 173 7.28 -27.72 2.79
N SER A 174 7.16 -27.83 1.47
CA SER A 174 6.81 -29.10 0.81
C SER A 174 7.86 -30.20 1.01
N GLY A 175 9.03 -29.87 1.55
CA GLY A 175 10.16 -30.77 1.70
C GLY A 175 10.95 -31.00 0.40
N GLN A 176 10.54 -30.44 -0.73
CA GLN A 176 11.21 -30.57 -2.00
C GLN A 176 12.49 -29.74 -2.03
N ALA A 177 13.58 -30.32 -2.54
CA ALA A 177 14.85 -29.67 -2.80
C ALA A 177 15.14 -29.70 -4.29
N LEU A 178 14.86 -28.60 -4.99
CA LEU A 178 14.79 -28.52 -6.43
C LEU A 178 16.03 -27.83 -7.02
N GLY A 179 16.90 -28.62 -7.61
CA GLY A 179 18.14 -28.14 -8.19
C GLY A 179 19.14 -27.63 -7.14
N ASN A 180 20.41 -27.54 -7.50
CA ASN A 180 21.52 -27.06 -6.64
C ASN A 180 22.42 -26.09 -7.42
N SER A 181 21.96 -25.52 -8.53
CA SER A 181 22.75 -24.60 -9.32
C SER A 181 22.49 -23.15 -8.88
N SER A 182 23.56 -22.37 -8.86
CA SER A 182 23.42 -20.92 -8.71
C SER A 182 22.61 -20.38 -9.89
N SER A 183 21.46 -19.90 -9.61
CA SER A 183 20.62 -19.17 -10.54
C SER A 183 21.13 -17.73 -10.68
#